data_6c864431b2d10332b3f1ceb9885be958
#
_entry.id   6c864431b2d10332b3f1ceb9885be958
#
_cell.length_a   1.000
_cell.length_b   1.000
_cell.length_c   1.000
_cell.angle_alpha   90.00
_cell.angle_beta   90.00
_cell.angle_gamma   90.00
#
_symmetry.space_group_name_H-M   'P 1'
#
loop_
_entity.id
_entity.type
_entity.pdbx_description
1 polymer ?
#
loop_
_entity_poly.entity_id
_entity_poly.type
_entity_poly.pdbx_seq_one_letter_code
_entity_poly.pdbx_strand_id
1 'polypeptide(L)'
;MAAVEAAKARYLAARAAVNEAVKRPGDVSASALALAGNGGTWLPRVEAVLAFSVKNGWYETGDARITMLAVRAVKLDLAQPEVRLTSCIDSSAVVSRYRSNSKPIPVVSDNGDRHRFESRLIYTKSAETGRRMWILVDEQTTKTC
;
A
#
# COMPACT_ATOMS: atom_id res chain seq x y z
N MET A 1 0.80 -0.32 -23.07
CA MET A 1 -0.47 -1.09 -23.02
C MET A 1 -1.40 -0.48 -22.00
N ALA A 2 -2.65 -0.22 -22.37
CA ALA A 2 -3.61 0.52 -21.54
C ALA A 2 -3.91 -0.14 -20.19
N ALA A 3 -4.05 -1.47 -20.16
CA ALA A 3 -4.31 -2.21 -18.92
C ALA A 3 -3.16 -2.09 -17.92
N VAL A 4 -1.92 -2.16 -18.39
CA VAL A 4 -0.73 -2.02 -17.55
C VAL A 4 -0.67 -0.61 -16.96
N GLU A 5 -0.91 0.40 -17.76
CA GLU A 5 -0.88 1.80 -17.27
C GLU A 5 -2.01 2.05 -16.27
N ALA A 6 -3.20 1.50 -16.52
CA ALA A 6 -4.32 1.60 -15.57
C ALA A 6 -4.03 0.90 -14.24
N ALA A 7 -3.41 -0.29 -14.29
CA ALA A 7 -3.02 -1.02 -13.09
C ALA A 7 -1.93 -0.28 -12.31
N LYS A 8 -0.93 0.29 -12.99
CA LYS A 8 0.11 1.10 -12.35
C LYS A 8 -0.49 2.34 -11.67
N ALA A 9 -1.39 3.05 -12.34
CA ALA A 9 -2.06 4.22 -11.78
C ALA A 9 -2.86 3.83 -10.53
N ARG A 10 -3.54 2.69 -10.55
CA ARG A 10 -4.27 2.19 -9.39
C ARG A 10 -3.33 1.84 -8.24
N TYR A 11 -2.21 1.19 -8.54
CA TYR A 11 -1.20 0.88 -7.54
C TYR A 11 -0.72 2.14 -6.81
N LEU A 12 -0.39 3.17 -7.57
CA LEU A 12 0.07 4.44 -7.00
C LEU A 12 -1.01 5.08 -6.13
N ALA A 13 -2.27 5.09 -6.58
CA ALA A 13 -3.39 5.64 -5.81
C ALA A 13 -3.65 4.84 -4.53
N ALA A 14 -3.63 3.51 -4.61
CA ALA A 14 -3.83 2.64 -3.46
C ALA A 14 -2.74 2.86 -2.40
N ARG A 15 -1.48 2.91 -2.82
CA ARG A 15 -0.36 3.14 -1.91
C ARG A 15 -0.36 4.55 -1.32
N ALA A 16 -0.75 5.56 -2.10
CA ALA A 16 -0.88 6.92 -1.59
C ALA A 16 -1.91 7.01 -0.46
N ALA A 17 -3.04 6.30 -0.61
CA ALA A 17 -4.06 6.25 0.44
C ALA A 17 -3.53 5.59 1.72
N VAL A 18 -2.73 4.53 1.61
CA VAL A 18 -2.09 3.87 2.76
C VAL A 18 -1.09 4.82 3.42
N ASN A 19 -0.27 5.52 2.63
CA ASN A 19 0.70 6.48 3.17
C ASN A 19 0.01 7.60 3.96
N GLU A 20 -1.14 8.08 3.51
CA GLU A 20 -1.91 9.08 4.25
C GLU A 20 -2.55 8.48 5.51
N ALA A 21 -3.01 7.24 5.45
CA ALA A 21 -3.64 6.58 6.58
C ALA A 21 -2.67 6.38 7.75
N VAL A 22 -1.41 6.03 7.49
CA VAL A 22 -0.41 5.83 8.57
C VAL A 22 -0.01 7.13 9.26
N LYS A 23 -0.27 8.28 8.62
CA LYS A 23 -0.07 9.59 9.25
C LYS A 23 -1.18 9.91 10.25
N ARG A 24 -2.37 9.36 10.04
CA ARG A 24 -3.56 9.57 10.88
C ARG A 24 -4.30 8.25 11.07
N PRO A 25 -3.71 7.27 11.79
CA PRO A 25 -4.22 5.90 11.78
C PRO A 25 -5.67 5.71 12.20
N GLY A 26 -6.19 6.57 13.09
CA GLY A 26 -7.56 6.48 13.58
C GLY A 26 -8.59 7.21 12.73
N ASP A 27 -8.17 7.96 11.71
CA ASP A 27 -9.04 8.87 10.97
C ASP A 27 -9.43 8.37 9.59
N VAL A 28 -8.89 7.24 9.15
CA VAL A 28 -9.13 6.71 7.81
C VAL A 28 -9.90 5.40 7.91
N SER A 29 -11.03 5.32 7.24
CA SER A 29 -11.89 4.13 7.24
C SER A 29 -11.40 3.07 6.24
N ALA A 30 -11.76 1.82 6.49
CA ALA A 30 -11.55 0.73 5.55
C ALA A 30 -12.23 1.01 4.21
N SER A 31 -13.42 1.64 4.23
CA SER A 31 -14.14 2.03 3.03
C SER A 31 -13.34 3.01 2.17
N ALA A 32 -12.72 4.01 2.79
CA ALA A 32 -11.88 4.99 2.07
C ALA A 32 -10.67 4.31 1.42
N LEU A 33 -10.03 3.36 2.12
CA LEU A 33 -8.92 2.58 1.57
C LEU A 33 -9.37 1.70 0.39
N ALA A 34 -10.54 1.08 0.50
CA ALA A 34 -11.11 0.27 -0.57
C ALA A 34 -11.45 1.11 -1.80
N LEU A 35 -12.02 2.29 -1.61
CA LEU A 35 -12.31 3.22 -2.71
C LEU A 35 -11.04 3.64 -3.47
N ALA A 36 -9.91 3.75 -2.77
CA ALA A 36 -8.63 4.07 -3.40
C ALA A 36 -8.02 2.87 -4.16
N GLY A 37 -8.57 1.67 -3.98
CA GLY A 37 -8.14 0.48 -4.70
C GLY A 37 -7.42 -0.57 -3.87
N ASN A 38 -7.53 -0.53 -2.55
CA ASN A 38 -6.99 -1.56 -1.67
C ASN A 38 -8.06 -2.63 -1.42
N GLY A 39 -7.68 -3.89 -1.54
CA GLY A 39 -8.62 -5.00 -1.35
C GLY A 39 -7.91 -6.33 -1.13
N GLY A 40 -8.65 -7.43 -1.37
CA GLY A 40 -8.12 -8.78 -1.23
C GLY A 40 -7.53 -9.05 0.13
N THR A 41 -6.44 -9.79 0.17
CA THR A 41 -5.71 -10.10 1.41
C THR A 41 -4.87 -8.93 1.90
N TRP A 42 -4.61 -7.97 1.05
CA TRP A 42 -3.83 -6.77 1.37
C TRP A 42 -4.57 -5.84 2.32
N LEU A 43 -5.85 -5.56 2.07
CA LEU A 43 -6.62 -4.59 2.87
C LEU A 43 -6.68 -4.94 4.36
N PRO A 44 -7.00 -6.19 4.77
CA PRO A 44 -6.97 -6.55 6.19
C PRO A 44 -5.60 -6.38 6.84
N ARG A 45 -4.53 -6.57 6.10
CA ARG A 45 -3.16 -6.35 6.60
C ARG A 45 -2.91 -4.87 6.88
N VAL A 46 -3.36 -3.99 5.99
CA VAL A 46 -3.28 -2.54 6.21
C VAL A 46 -4.11 -2.14 7.43
N GLU A 47 -5.33 -2.64 7.53
CA GLU A 47 -6.21 -2.37 8.67
C GLU A 47 -5.58 -2.83 9.99
N ALA A 48 -4.92 -3.98 10.00
CA ALA A 48 -4.23 -4.49 11.19
C ALA A 48 -3.07 -3.57 11.60
N VAL A 49 -2.30 -3.07 10.65
CA VAL A 49 -1.22 -2.11 10.93
C VAL A 49 -1.78 -0.81 11.53
N LEU A 50 -2.86 -0.30 10.96
CA LEU A 50 -3.49 0.92 11.46
C LEU A 50 -4.06 0.73 12.87
N ALA A 51 -4.72 -0.40 13.13
CA ALA A 51 -5.25 -0.72 14.44
C ALA A 51 -4.15 -0.86 15.50
N PHE A 52 -3.02 -1.48 15.12
CA PHE A 52 -1.84 -1.59 15.98
C PHE A 52 -1.29 -0.22 16.33
N SER A 53 -1.21 0.69 15.36
CA SER A 53 -0.73 2.06 15.59
C SER A 53 -1.66 2.83 16.52
N VAL A 54 -2.96 2.72 16.34
CA VAL A 54 -3.96 3.35 17.23
C VAL A 54 -3.80 2.83 18.65
N LYS A 55 -3.71 1.50 18.81
CA LYS A 55 -3.57 0.86 20.11
C LYS A 55 -2.32 1.31 20.85
N ASN A 56 -1.22 1.51 20.14
CA ASN A 56 0.06 1.88 20.73
C ASN A 56 0.28 3.39 20.80
N GLY A 57 -0.62 4.20 20.24
CA GLY A 57 -0.47 5.63 20.19
C GLY A 57 0.65 6.09 19.27
N TRP A 58 0.79 5.44 18.12
CA TRP A 58 1.82 5.72 17.12
C TRP A 58 1.23 6.35 15.87
N TYR A 59 2.03 7.14 15.18
CA TYR A 59 1.73 7.66 13.84
C TYR A 59 3.03 7.88 13.08
N GLU A 60 2.93 8.13 11.79
CA GLU A 60 4.09 8.37 10.95
C GLU A 60 4.07 9.79 10.38
N THR A 61 5.28 10.34 10.14
CA THR A 61 5.48 11.57 9.37
C THR A 61 6.41 11.29 8.20
N GLY A 62 6.36 12.15 7.19
CA GLY A 62 7.13 11.98 5.98
C GLY A 62 6.44 11.05 4.98
N ASP A 63 7.01 10.94 3.80
CA ASP A 63 6.42 10.18 2.70
C ASP A 63 7.34 9.05 2.26
N ALA A 64 6.78 7.84 2.16
CA ALA A 64 7.41 6.75 1.44
C ALA A 64 7.30 7.04 -0.06
N ARG A 65 8.41 6.90 -0.78
CA ARG A 65 8.47 7.21 -2.22
C ARG A 65 8.66 5.96 -3.04
N ILE A 66 7.87 5.82 -4.08
CA ILE A 66 8.04 4.74 -5.05
C ILE A 66 9.06 5.22 -6.07
N THR A 67 10.25 4.65 -6.02
CA THR A 67 11.39 5.06 -6.85
C THR A 67 11.52 4.22 -8.12
N MET A 68 10.85 3.08 -8.18
CA MET A 68 10.81 2.21 -9.35
C MET A 68 9.47 1.47 -9.36
N LEU A 69 8.87 1.35 -10.53
CA LEU A 69 7.64 0.59 -10.74
C LEU A 69 7.70 -0.07 -12.11
N ALA A 70 7.78 -1.40 -12.11
CA ALA A 70 7.90 -2.18 -13.33
C ALA A 70 6.87 -3.30 -13.38
N VAL A 71 6.42 -3.65 -14.60
CA VAL A 71 5.54 -4.77 -14.79
C VAL A 71 6.34 -6.08 -14.78
N ARG A 72 5.82 -7.08 -14.04
CA ARG A 72 6.40 -8.42 -14.01
C ARG A 72 5.65 -9.42 -14.87
N ALA A 73 4.33 -9.35 -14.84
CA ALA A 73 3.49 -10.29 -15.60
C ALA A 73 2.14 -9.63 -15.88
N VAL A 74 1.56 -10.01 -17.01
CA VAL A 74 0.24 -9.55 -17.44
C VAL A 74 -0.53 -10.77 -17.91
N LYS A 75 -1.72 -10.98 -17.32
CA LYS A 75 -2.61 -12.09 -17.68
C LYS A 75 -4.01 -11.54 -17.86
N LEU A 76 -4.35 -11.11 -19.07
CA LEU A 76 -5.62 -10.45 -19.37
C LEU A 76 -6.72 -11.43 -19.81
N ASP A 77 -6.38 -12.67 -20.10
CA ASP A 77 -7.30 -13.72 -20.55
C ASP A 77 -7.97 -14.50 -19.42
N LEU A 78 -7.71 -14.11 -18.18
CA LEU A 78 -8.35 -14.71 -17.01
C LEU A 78 -9.73 -14.10 -16.78
N ALA A 79 -10.60 -14.83 -16.06
CA ALA A 79 -11.90 -14.32 -15.62
C ALA A 79 -11.75 -13.01 -14.82
N GLN A 80 -10.70 -12.93 -14.01
CA GLN A 80 -10.25 -11.70 -13.38
C GLN A 80 -8.88 -11.37 -13.93
N PRO A 81 -8.78 -10.43 -14.88
CA PRO A 81 -7.49 -10.01 -15.44
C PRO A 81 -6.52 -9.61 -14.33
N GLU A 82 -5.25 -9.95 -14.53
CA GLU A 82 -4.21 -9.76 -13.51
C GLU A 82 -3.01 -9.03 -14.09
N VAL A 83 -2.47 -8.11 -13.30
CA VAL A 83 -1.16 -7.49 -13.53
C VAL A 83 -0.33 -7.66 -12.28
N ARG A 84 0.90 -8.12 -12.44
CA ARG A 84 1.88 -8.19 -11.36
C ARG A 84 2.93 -7.12 -11.58
N LEU A 85 3.24 -6.40 -10.51
CA LEU A 85 4.20 -5.30 -10.52
C LEU A 85 5.33 -5.59 -9.53
N THR A 86 6.49 -5.06 -9.83
CA THR A 86 7.60 -4.93 -8.88
C THR A 86 7.81 -3.46 -8.63
N SER A 87 7.96 -3.08 -7.37
CA SER A 87 8.28 -1.71 -7.01
C SER A 87 9.45 -1.66 -6.05
N CYS A 88 10.10 -0.51 -6.00
CA CYS A 88 11.06 -0.17 -4.96
C CYS A 88 10.49 1.01 -4.19
N ILE A 89 10.36 0.88 -2.88
CA ILE A 89 9.81 1.93 -2.01
C ILE A 89 10.90 2.39 -1.07
N ASP A 90 11.18 3.69 -1.10
CA ASP A 90 12.14 4.36 -0.24
C ASP A 90 11.39 5.01 0.92
N SER A 91 11.59 4.49 2.12
CA SER A 91 10.97 4.99 3.35
C SER A 91 11.95 5.78 4.23
N SER A 92 13.07 6.23 3.68
CA SER A 92 14.10 6.94 4.45
C SER A 92 13.61 8.24 5.09
N ALA A 93 12.61 8.88 4.49
CA ALA A 93 12.01 10.11 5.01
C ALA A 93 10.88 9.85 6.03
N VAL A 94 10.48 8.59 6.23
CA VAL A 94 9.38 8.22 7.12
C VAL A 94 9.92 8.06 8.54
N VAL A 95 9.24 8.70 9.49
CA VAL A 95 9.57 8.61 10.91
C VAL A 95 8.33 8.22 11.68
N SER A 96 8.41 7.11 12.43
CA SER A 96 7.37 6.71 13.37
C SER A 96 7.52 7.51 14.66
N ARG A 97 6.42 8.02 15.19
CA ARG A 97 6.40 8.92 16.35
C ARG A 97 5.35 8.50 17.36
N TYR A 98 5.59 8.86 18.62
CA TYR A 98 4.58 8.76 19.67
C TYR A 98 3.58 9.90 19.53
N ARG A 99 2.30 9.56 19.58
CA ARG A 99 1.23 10.56 19.53
C ARG A 99 1.26 11.52 20.72
N SER A 100 1.66 11.02 21.90
CA SER A 100 1.65 11.80 23.15
C SER A 100 2.63 12.98 23.15
N ASN A 101 3.75 12.87 22.45
CA ASN A 101 4.80 13.90 22.52
C ASN A 101 5.47 14.19 21.17
N SER A 102 5.05 13.52 20.10
CA SER A 102 5.61 13.65 18.74
C SER A 102 7.09 13.28 18.62
N LYS A 103 7.65 12.61 19.60
CA LYS A 103 9.05 12.18 19.55
C LYS A 103 9.17 10.91 18.70
N PRO A 104 10.30 10.76 18.00
CA PRO A 104 10.56 9.53 17.24
C PRO A 104 10.57 8.30 18.15
N ILE A 105 10.02 7.21 17.62
CA ILE A 105 10.06 5.91 18.28
C ILE A 105 11.43 5.30 17.98
N PRO A 106 12.17 4.80 18.99
CA PRO A 106 13.46 4.17 18.75
C PRO A 106 13.36 2.99 17.79
N VAL A 107 14.29 2.92 16.83
CA VAL A 107 14.38 1.82 15.88
C VAL A 107 15.31 0.76 16.46
N VAL A 108 14.81 -0.48 16.61
CA VAL A 108 15.57 -1.58 17.21
C VAL A 108 16.50 -2.23 16.18
N SER A 109 16.09 -2.26 14.91
CA SER A 109 16.88 -2.83 13.84
C SER A 109 16.73 -1.98 12.60
N ASP A 110 17.83 -1.82 11.85
CA ASP A 110 17.81 -1.15 10.56
C ASP A 110 17.93 -2.22 9.48
N ASN A 111 16.83 -2.47 8.78
CA ASN A 111 16.78 -3.39 7.64
C ASN A 111 16.95 -2.66 6.32
N GLY A 112 17.44 -1.42 6.36
CA GLY A 112 17.49 -0.53 5.22
C GLY A 112 16.16 0.17 4.96
N ASP A 113 16.24 1.31 4.29
CA ASP A 113 15.08 2.17 4.02
C ASP A 113 14.43 1.87 2.67
N ARG A 114 15.08 1.06 1.84
CA ARG A 114 14.61 0.73 0.50
C ARG A 114 14.26 -0.75 0.42
N HIS A 115 13.00 -1.02 0.12
CA HIS A 115 12.52 -2.38 0.02
C HIS A 115 11.86 -2.63 -1.32
N ARG A 116 12.10 -3.82 -1.86
CA ARG A 116 11.42 -4.31 -3.05
C ARG A 116 10.11 -4.95 -2.64
N PHE A 117 9.04 -4.60 -3.38
CA PHE A 117 7.73 -5.18 -3.20
C PHE A 117 7.30 -5.88 -4.47
N GLU A 118 6.65 -7.02 -4.31
CA GLU A 118 5.95 -7.72 -5.37
C GLU A 118 4.47 -7.56 -5.13
N SER A 119 3.74 -7.07 -6.14
CA SER A 119 2.35 -6.68 -5.99
C SER A 119 1.49 -7.36 -7.04
N ARG A 120 0.26 -7.70 -6.65
CA ARG A 120 -0.71 -8.31 -7.53
C ARG A 120 -1.96 -7.44 -7.57
N LEU A 121 -2.34 -7.03 -8.78
CA LEU A 121 -3.58 -6.31 -9.01
C LEU A 121 -4.49 -7.17 -9.88
N ILE A 122 -5.79 -7.13 -9.58
CA ILE A 122 -6.82 -7.79 -10.39
C ILE A 122 -7.86 -6.77 -10.83
N TYR A 123 -8.45 -7.03 -12.00
CA TYR A 123 -9.58 -6.23 -12.49
C TYR A 123 -10.86 -6.99 -12.15
N THR A 124 -11.62 -6.43 -11.22
CA THR A 124 -12.81 -7.09 -10.68
C THR A 124 -13.80 -6.06 -10.10
N LYS A 125 -14.98 -6.53 -9.74
CA LYS A 125 -16.01 -5.70 -9.15
C LYS A 125 -15.60 -5.27 -7.73
N SER A 126 -15.62 -3.97 -7.48
CA SER A 126 -15.39 -3.41 -6.15
C SER A 126 -16.66 -3.58 -5.30
N ALA A 127 -16.49 -4.09 -4.08
CA ALA A 127 -17.59 -4.19 -3.11
C ALA A 127 -18.09 -2.80 -2.70
N GLU A 128 -17.22 -1.80 -2.69
CA GLU A 128 -17.58 -0.43 -2.30
C GLU A 128 -18.35 0.32 -3.38
N THR A 129 -17.92 0.20 -4.64
CA THR A 129 -18.50 0.99 -5.73
C THR A 129 -19.53 0.22 -6.56
N GLY A 130 -19.50 -1.12 -6.50
CA GLY A 130 -20.27 -1.97 -7.38
C GLY A 130 -19.78 -1.99 -8.83
N ARG A 131 -18.70 -1.28 -9.14
CA ARG A 131 -18.11 -1.19 -10.49
C ARG A 131 -16.82 -1.97 -10.59
N ARG A 132 -16.49 -2.38 -11.80
CA ARG A 132 -15.21 -3.07 -12.06
C ARG A 132 -14.08 -2.05 -12.07
N MET A 133 -12.98 -2.41 -11.41
CA MET A 133 -11.78 -1.58 -11.33
C MET A 133 -10.56 -2.45 -11.03
N TRP A 134 -9.37 -1.92 -11.30
CA TRP A 134 -8.14 -2.55 -10.80
C TRP A 134 -8.07 -2.39 -9.29
N ILE A 135 -7.72 -3.47 -8.58
CA ILE A 135 -7.63 -3.50 -7.12
C ILE A 135 -6.29 -4.15 -6.75
N LEU A 136 -5.56 -3.48 -5.86
CA LEU A 136 -4.36 -4.05 -5.23
C LEU A 136 -4.81 -5.07 -4.19
N VAL A 137 -4.61 -6.35 -4.47
CA VAL A 137 -5.12 -7.45 -3.64
C VAL A 137 -4.05 -8.17 -2.85
N ASP A 138 -2.78 -8.01 -3.21
CA ASP A 138 -1.66 -8.58 -2.47
C ASP A 138 -0.41 -7.74 -2.68
N GLU A 139 0.39 -7.63 -1.63
CA GLU A 139 1.66 -6.93 -1.64
C GLU A 139 2.62 -7.61 -0.67
N GLN A 140 3.80 -7.96 -1.15
CA GLN A 140 4.79 -8.67 -0.36
C GLN A 140 6.14 -8.00 -0.47
N THR A 141 6.80 -7.82 0.68
CA THR A 141 8.18 -7.35 0.73
C THR A 141 9.09 -8.55 0.48
N THR A 142 9.99 -8.43 -0.47
CA THR A 142 10.85 -9.56 -0.85
C THR A 142 12.29 -9.37 -0.40
N LYS A 143 12.86 -8.20 -0.61
CA LYS A 143 14.26 -7.89 -0.28
C LYS A 143 14.50 -6.39 -0.41
N THR A 144 15.72 -5.97 -0.14
CA THR A 144 16.14 -4.58 -0.39
C THR A 144 16.29 -4.34 -1.89
N CYS A 145 16.13 -3.10 -2.27
CA CYS A 145 16.47 -2.70 -3.63
C CYS A 145 18.00 -2.56 -3.74
#